data_a75421d87fc77ba71be1c9ee16f624c0
#
_entry.id   a75421d87fc77ba71be1c9ee16f624c0
#
_cell.length_a   1.000
_cell.length_b   1.000
_cell.length_c   1.000
_cell.angle_alpha   90.00
_cell.angle_beta   90.00
_cell.angle_gamma   90.00
#
_symmetry.space_group_name_H-M   'P 1'
#
loop_
_entity.id
_entity.type
_entity.pdbx_description
1 polymer ?
#
loop_
_entity_poly.entity_id
_entity_poly.type
_entity_poly.pdbx_seq_one_letter_code
_entity_poly.pdbx_strand_id
1 'polypeptide(L)'
;MKKTIYAVVFLALLFSSCANEFNKVYKSTDNNFKYEYAKECFAKGKYVRASTLLQGLVTMQKGSDNAQESLYMLGMSEFNSRDYEGASATFKKYCQSYPKGSYTEEARFLIGMSLYNCTPEPRLDQSQTVNAITAFQEYIDLYPDGKQKKDAQQRLFELQDKLVQKELYSAQLYYDLGQYFGNCTYGGNNYEACIITAQNALKDYPYSTLREKFSVLVMKSKFELAQQSVEEKKLERFQDA
;
A
#
# COMPACT_ATOMS: atom_id res chain seq x y z
N MET A 1 -45.44 -10.56 16.15
CA MET A 1 -44.38 -10.82 17.13
C MET A 1 -43.94 -12.29 17.21
N LYS A 2 -44.82 -13.30 17.40
CA LYS A 2 -44.36 -14.73 17.48
C LYS A 2 -43.68 -15.21 16.19
N LYS A 3 -44.19 -14.89 14.98
CA LYS A 3 -43.59 -15.32 13.71
C LYS A 3 -42.18 -14.71 13.47
N THR A 4 -41.93 -13.46 13.92
CA THR A 4 -40.60 -12.84 13.83
C THR A 4 -39.61 -13.47 14.78
N ILE A 5 -40.03 -13.88 15.96
CA ILE A 5 -39.17 -14.59 16.93
C ILE A 5 -38.74 -15.97 16.35
N TYR A 6 -39.66 -16.72 15.74
CA TYR A 6 -39.30 -18.00 15.11
C TYR A 6 -38.35 -17.83 13.92
N ALA A 7 -38.51 -16.78 13.13
CA ALA A 7 -37.57 -16.47 12.03
C ALA A 7 -36.17 -16.13 12.54
N VAL A 8 -36.06 -15.37 13.62
CA VAL A 8 -34.77 -15.02 14.24
C VAL A 8 -34.11 -16.23 14.88
N VAL A 9 -34.88 -17.09 15.58
CA VAL A 9 -34.37 -18.32 16.19
C VAL A 9 -33.91 -19.31 15.09
N PHE A 10 -34.69 -19.45 14.01
CA PHE A 10 -34.30 -20.30 12.88
C PHE A 10 -33.04 -19.79 12.18
N LEU A 11 -32.90 -18.47 12.01
CA LEU A 11 -31.68 -17.86 11.46
C LEU A 11 -30.46 -18.09 12.37
N ALA A 12 -30.64 -17.99 13.69
CA ALA A 12 -29.58 -18.23 14.67
C ALA A 12 -29.10 -19.71 14.67
N LEU A 13 -30.02 -20.67 14.46
CA LEU A 13 -29.67 -22.08 14.35
C LEU A 13 -28.87 -22.43 13.09
N LEU A 14 -29.10 -21.72 11.98
CA LEU A 14 -28.33 -21.89 10.75
C LEU A 14 -26.88 -21.42 10.90
N PHE A 15 -26.63 -20.36 11.68
CA PHE A 15 -25.27 -19.87 11.95
C PHE A 15 -24.46 -20.78 12.90
N SER A 16 -25.11 -21.48 13.82
CA SER A 16 -24.42 -22.36 14.78
C SER A 16 -23.88 -23.65 14.14
N SER A 17 -24.52 -24.15 13.08
CA SER A 17 -24.09 -25.38 12.39
C SER A 17 -22.73 -25.23 11.71
N CYS A 18 -22.50 -24.12 11.00
CA CYS A 18 -21.23 -23.86 10.30
C CYS A 18 -20.03 -23.65 11.24
N ALA A 19 -20.26 -23.17 12.47
CA ALA A 19 -19.18 -22.97 13.44
C ALA A 19 -18.70 -24.32 14.02
N ASN A 20 -19.61 -25.25 14.25
CA ASN A 20 -19.29 -26.57 14.78
C ASN A 20 -18.46 -27.44 13.80
N GLU A 21 -18.78 -27.34 12.50
CA GLU A 21 -18.05 -28.05 11.45
C GLU A 21 -16.60 -27.54 11.33
N PHE A 22 -16.40 -26.21 11.25
CA PHE A 22 -15.06 -25.63 11.21
C PHE A 22 -14.21 -26.03 12.42
N ASN A 23 -14.79 -25.98 13.63
CA ASN A 23 -14.08 -26.36 14.85
C ASN A 23 -13.67 -27.85 14.86
N LYS A 24 -14.51 -28.73 14.30
CA LYS A 24 -14.18 -30.15 14.13
C LYS A 24 -12.99 -30.33 13.20
N VAL A 25 -13.00 -29.67 12.05
CA VAL A 25 -11.88 -29.70 11.08
C VAL A 25 -10.61 -29.10 11.68
N TYR A 26 -10.71 -27.95 12.32
CA TYR A 26 -9.56 -27.26 12.92
C TYR A 26 -8.84 -28.13 13.96
N LYS A 27 -9.59 -28.86 14.77
CA LYS A 27 -9.05 -29.78 15.79
C LYS A 27 -8.62 -31.15 15.25
N SER A 28 -8.92 -31.48 13.99
CA SER A 28 -8.51 -32.72 13.37
C SER A 28 -6.99 -32.86 13.32
N THR A 29 -6.47 -34.06 13.37
CA THR A 29 -5.06 -34.40 13.11
C THR A 29 -4.82 -34.75 11.65
N ASP A 30 -5.88 -34.93 10.86
CA ASP A 30 -5.82 -35.26 9.43
C ASP A 30 -5.54 -33.98 8.60
N ASN A 31 -4.32 -33.89 8.10
CA ASN A 31 -3.88 -32.76 7.29
C ASN A 31 -4.54 -32.73 5.90
N ASN A 32 -4.88 -33.87 5.32
CA ASN A 32 -5.56 -33.93 4.03
C ASN A 32 -6.99 -33.42 4.18
N PHE A 33 -7.69 -33.85 5.23
CA PHE A 33 -9.04 -33.36 5.53
C PHE A 33 -9.04 -31.84 5.77
N LYS A 34 -8.06 -31.31 6.52
CA LYS A 34 -7.90 -29.84 6.70
C LYS A 34 -7.66 -29.12 5.39
N TYR A 35 -6.81 -29.68 4.53
CA TYR A 35 -6.45 -29.08 3.24
C TYR A 35 -7.67 -29.01 2.31
N GLU A 36 -8.41 -30.11 2.13
CA GLU A 36 -9.61 -30.12 1.29
C GLU A 36 -10.68 -29.15 1.81
N TYR A 37 -10.88 -29.09 3.13
CA TYR A 37 -11.82 -28.13 3.72
C TYR A 37 -11.34 -26.68 3.58
N ALA A 38 -10.04 -26.42 3.64
CA ALA A 38 -9.47 -25.08 3.39
C ALA A 38 -9.71 -24.65 1.93
N LYS A 39 -9.56 -25.56 0.94
CA LYS A 39 -9.91 -25.31 -0.48
C LYS A 39 -11.40 -25.00 -0.63
N GLU A 40 -12.26 -25.73 0.04
CA GLU A 40 -13.70 -25.48 0.04
C GLU A 40 -14.03 -24.11 0.63
N CYS A 41 -13.41 -23.76 1.76
CA CYS A 41 -13.56 -22.44 2.38
C CYS A 41 -13.09 -21.32 1.44
N PHE A 42 -11.95 -21.50 0.78
CA PHE A 42 -11.42 -20.56 -0.19
C PHE A 42 -12.38 -20.37 -1.38
N ALA A 43 -12.84 -21.45 -1.98
CA ALA A 43 -13.79 -21.43 -3.10
C ALA A 43 -15.13 -20.76 -2.74
N LYS A 44 -15.55 -20.86 -1.48
CA LYS A 44 -16.77 -20.21 -0.94
C LYS A 44 -16.54 -18.76 -0.45
N GLY A 45 -15.36 -18.19 -0.65
CA GLY A 45 -15.02 -16.84 -0.18
C GLY A 45 -14.85 -16.70 1.34
N LYS A 46 -14.75 -17.82 2.08
CA LYS A 46 -14.54 -17.86 3.54
C LYS A 46 -13.04 -17.74 3.86
N TYR A 47 -12.42 -16.66 3.38
CA TYR A 47 -10.96 -16.48 3.36
C TYR A 47 -10.31 -16.53 4.74
N VAL A 48 -10.92 -15.95 5.79
CA VAL A 48 -10.41 -16.01 7.16
C VAL A 48 -10.33 -17.46 7.66
N ARG A 49 -11.32 -18.31 7.33
CA ARG A 49 -11.29 -19.73 7.72
C ARG A 49 -10.25 -20.51 6.93
N ALA A 50 -10.13 -20.22 5.64
CA ALA A 50 -9.12 -20.82 4.78
C ALA A 50 -7.71 -20.48 5.29
N SER A 51 -7.39 -19.21 5.55
CA SER A 51 -6.08 -18.77 6.05
C SER A 51 -5.75 -19.41 7.40
N THR A 52 -6.71 -19.47 8.34
CA THR A 52 -6.51 -20.10 9.66
C THR A 52 -6.10 -21.57 9.55
N LEU A 53 -6.70 -22.34 8.63
CA LEU A 53 -6.32 -23.74 8.40
C LEU A 53 -4.98 -23.87 7.69
N LEU A 54 -4.76 -23.04 6.66
CA LEU A 54 -3.57 -23.09 5.82
C LEU A 54 -2.31 -22.67 6.59
N GLN A 55 -2.39 -21.72 7.53
CA GLN A 55 -1.26 -21.33 8.38
C GLN A 55 -0.64 -22.52 9.13
N GLY A 56 -1.48 -23.42 9.66
CA GLY A 56 -1.01 -24.64 10.29
C GLY A 56 -0.45 -25.64 9.29
N LEU A 57 -1.10 -25.78 8.13
CA LEU A 57 -0.73 -26.78 7.12
C LEU A 57 0.60 -26.46 6.41
N VAL A 58 0.87 -25.20 6.09
CA VAL A 58 2.09 -24.77 5.37
C VAL A 58 3.39 -25.21 6.07
N THR A 59 3.37 -25.28 7.40
CA THR A 59 4.52 -25.76 8.18
C THR A 59 4.66 -27.28 8.16
N MET A 60 3.54 -27.99 8.15
CA MET A 60 3.50 -29.46 8.21
C MET A 60 3.69 -30.14 6.84
N GLN A 61 3.26 -29.46 5.77
CA GLN A 61 3.30 -29.99 4.39
C GLN A 61 4.59 -29.66 3.64
N LYS A 62 5.62 -29.17 4.30
CA LYS A 62 6.89 -28.84 3.66
C LYS A 62 7.46 -30.05 2.91
N GLY A 63 7.61 -29.91 1.58
CA GLY A 63 8.09 -31.00 0.72
C GLY A 63 7.00 -31.93 0.16
N SER A 64 5.73 -31.72 0.47
CA SER A 64 4.61 -32.43 -0.17
C SER A 64 4.21 -31.78 -1.50
N ASP A 65 3.49 -32.53 -2.33
CA ASP A 65 2.97 -32.04 -3.63
C ASP A 65 2.05 -30.82 -3.47
N ASN A 66 1.34 -30.73 -2.34
CA ASN A 66 0.40 -29.64 -2.05
C ASN A 66 1.05 -28.42 -1.40
N ALA A 67 2.35 -28.48 -1.04
CA ALA A 67 3.01 -27.42 -0.28
C ALA A 67 3.03 -26.07 -1.01
N GLN A 68 3.29 -26.11 -2.32
CA GLN A 68 3.33 -24.91 -3.16
C GLN A 68 1.94 -24.26 -3.26
N GLU A 69 0.91 -25.06 -3.58
CA GLU A 69 -0.46 -24.59 -3.69
C GLU A 69 -1.00 -24.06 -2.37
N SER A 70 -0.74 -24.77 -1.26
CA SER A 70 -1.14 -24.34 0.08
C SER A 70 -0.57 -22.99 0.48
N LEU A 71 0.72 -22.73 0.19
CA LEU A 71 1.37 -21.48 0.52
C LEU A 71 0.83 -20.31 -0.34
N TYR A 72 0.60 -20.56 -1.63
CA TYR A 72 -0.02 -19.57 -2.51
C TYR A 72 -1.46 -19.26 -2.09
N MET A 73 -2.26 -20.30 -1.82
CA MET A 73 -3.64 -20.16 -1.36
C MET A 73 -3.74 -19.46 0.01
N LEU A 74 -2.75 -19.64 0.89
CA LEU A 74 -2.65 -18.89 2.14
C LEU A 74 -2.52 -17.38 1.84
N GLY A 75 -1.54 -16.97 1.03
CA GLY A 75 -1.36 -15.58 0.64
C GLY A 75 -2.61 -14.98 -0.02
N MET A 76 -3.27 -15.73 -0.91
CA MET A 76 -4.53 -15.31 -1.54
C MET A 76 -5.67 -15.16 -0.51
N SER A 77 -5.72 -16.03 0.50
CA SER A 77 -6.73 -15.97 1.56
C SER A 77 -6.51 -14.74 2.45
N GLU A 78 -5.26 -14.45 2.82
CA GLU A 78 -4.88 -13.27 3.57
C GLU A 78 -5.19 -11.99 2.77
N PHE A 79 -4.82 -11.95 1.49
CA PHE A 79 -5.10 -10.80 0.61
C PHE A 79 -6.61 -10.52 0.50
N ASN A 80 -7.41 -11.55 0.22
CA ASN A 80 -8.86 -11.40 0.06
C ASN A 80 -9.59 -11.14 1.39
N SER A 81 -9.00 -11.49 2.53
CA SER A 81 -9.50 -11.11 3.86
C SER A 81 -9.01 -9.73 4.32
N ARG A 82 -8.24 -9.01 3.48
CA ARG A 82 -7.63 -7.70 3.74
C ARG A 82 -6.52 -7.70 4.80
N ASP A 83 -5.97 -8.86 5.10
CA ASP A 83 -4.72 -8.97 5.84
C ASP A 83 -3.54 -8.79 4.86
N TYR A 84 -3.33 -7.54 4.45
CA TYR A 84 -2.34 -7.23 3.41
C TYR A 84 -0.90 -7.37 3.91
N GLU A 85 -0.64 -7.13 5.19
CA GLU A 85 0.69 -7.34 5.77
C GLU A 85 1.04 -8.85 5.78
N GLY A 86 0.13 -9.69 6.25
CA GLY A 86 0.25 -11.14 6.20
C GLY A 86 0.44 -11.64 4.78
N ALA A 87 -0.42 -11.20 3.85
CA ALA A 87 -0.35 -11.57 2.44
C ALA A 87 1.01 -11.22 1.81
N SER A 88 1.53 -10.01 2.03
CA SER A 88 2.85 -9.60 1.54
C SER A 88 3.96 -10.52 2.05
N ALA A 89 3.95 -10.83 3.36
CA ALA A 89 4.92 -11.73 3.96
C ALA A 89 4.82 -13.17 3.39
N THR A 90 3.61 -13.67 3.23
CA THR A 90 3.33 -15.01 2.70
C THR A 90 3.75 -15.12 1.22
N PHE A 91 3.43 -14.13 0.37
CA PHE A 91 3.87 -14.14 -1.02
C PHE A 91 5.39 -13.99 -1.17
N LYS A 92 6.06 -13.20 -0.32
CA LYS A 92 7.54 -13.15 -0.27
C LYS A 92 8.11 -14.51 0.06
N LYS A 93 7.56 -15.20 1.07
CA LYS A 93 7.96 -16.58 1.44
C LYS A 93 7.72 -17.55 0.29
N TYR A 94 6.60 -17.41 -0.45
CA TYR A 94 6.31 -18.22 -1.62
C TYR A 94 7.40 -18.05 -2.69
N CYS A 95 7.71 -16.81 -3.08
CA CYS A 95 8.73 -16.52 -4.09
C CYS A 95 10.14 -17.00 -3.71
N GLN A 96 10.46 -16.96 -2.41
CA GLN A 96 11.73 -17.49 -1.88
C GLN A 96 11.77 -19.02 -1.92
N SER A 97 10.67 -19.68 -1.56
CA SER A 97 10.60 -21.15 -1.49
C SER A 97 10.46 -21.78 -2.88
N TYR A 98 9.79 -21.10 -3.80
CA TYR A 98 9.46 -21.60 -5.13
C TYR A 98 9.80 -20.57 -6.22
N PRO A 99 11.09 -20.26 -6.46
CA PRO A 99 11.50 -19.19 -7.38
C PRO A 99 11.12 -19.47 -8.85
N LYS A 100 10.83 -20.72 -9.20
CA LYS A 100 10.33 -21.17 -10.51
C LYS A 100 8.95 -21.79 -10.43
N GLY A 101 8.20 -21.50 -9.37
CA GLY A 101 6.85 -22.04 -9.15
C GLY A 101 5.85 -21.46 -10.14
N SER A 102 4.73 -22.19 -10.32
CA SER A 102 3.67 -21.83 -11.28
C SER A 102 3.02 -20.47 -10.99
N TYR A 103 3.04 -20.03 -9.73
CA TYR A 103 2.42 -18.77 -9.28
C TYR A 103 3.43 -17.67 -8.93
N THR A 104 4.72 -17.86 -9.26
CA THR A 104 5.78 -16.94 -8.80
C THR A 104 5.66 -15.55 -9.40
N GLU A 105 5.32 -15.44 -10.68
CA GLU A 105 5.06 -14.15 -11.33
C GLU A 105 3.89 -13.43 -10.66
N GLU A 106 2.77 -14.12 -10.49
CA GLU A 106 1.57 -13.55 -9.87
C GLU A 106 1.80 -13.19 -8.39
N ALA A 107 2.49 -14.05 -7.65
CA ALA A 107 2.85 -13.78 -6.25
C ALA A 107 3.73 -12.53 -6.11
N ARG A 108 4.68 -12.30 -7.03
CA ARG A 108 5.49 -11.06 -7.03
C ARG A 108 4.66 -9.81 -7.27
N PHE A 109 3.72 -9.87 -8.21
CA PHE A 109 2.77 -8.77 -8.41
C PHE A 109 1.92 -8.54 -7.16
N LEU A 110 1.43 -9.61 -6.53
CA LEU A 110 0.61 -9.55 -5.33
C LEU A 110 1.36 -9.04 -4.08
N ILE A 111 2.70 -9.19 -4.02
CA ILE A 111 3.52 -8.49 -3.02
C ILE A 111 3.33 -6.98 -3.17
N GLY A 112 3.49 -6.47 -4.38
CA GLY A 112 3.30 -5.04 -4.69
C GLY A 112 1.88 -4.58 -4.34
N MET A 113 0.86 -5.34 -4.75
CA MET A 113 -0.55 -5.03 -4.46
C MET A 113 -0.87 -5.04 -2.96
N SER A 114 -0.30 -5.99 -2.21
CA SER A 114 -0.47 -6.04 -0.76
C SER A 114 0.13 -4.81 -0.08
N LEU A 115 1.37 -4.47 -0.43
CA LEU A 115 2.03 -3.27 0.08
C LEU A 115 1.30 -1.98 -0.35
N TYR A 116 0.78 -1.91 -1.59
CA TYR A 116 -0.03 -0.81 -2.08
C TYR A 116 -1.25 -0.56 -1.19
N ASN A 117 -1.96 -1.61 -0.80
CA ASN A 117 -3.13 -1.51 0.07
C ASN A 117 -2.77 -1.13 1.53
N CYS A 118 -1.51 -1.27 1.94
CA CYS A 118 -1.00 -0.83 3.25
C CYS A 118 -0.53 0.63 3.24
N THR A 119 -0.48 1.29 2.07
CA THR A 119 0.05 2.67 2.00
C THR A 119 -0.89 3.67 2.67
N PRO A 120 -0.37 4.55 3.55
CA PRO A 120 -1.16 5.54 4.24
C PRO A 120 -1.51 6.74 3.34
N GLU A 121 -2.26 7.70 3.89
CA GLU A 121 -2.50 8.99 3.26
C GLU A 121 -1.18 9.79 3.09
N PRO A 122 -1.10 10.71 2.09
CA PRO A 122 0.14 11.43 1.77
C PRO A 122 0.76 12.22 2.92
N ARG A 123 -0.03 12.68 3.88
CA ARG A 123 0.45 13.48 5.04
C ARG A 123 1.20 12.66 6.08
N LEU A 124 1.02 11.34 6.07
CA LEU A 124 1.63 10.43 7.03
C LEU A 124 3.02 9.97 6.57
N ASP A 125 3.66 9.10 7.35
CA ASP A 125 4.91 8.46 6.94
C ASP A 125 4.72 7.61 5.69
N GLN A 126 5.59 7.79 4.70
CA GLN A 126 5.48 7.14 3.39
C GLN A 126 6.43 5.94 3.20
N SER A 127 6.99 5.39 4.28
CA SER A 127 7.89 4.22 4.20
C SER A 127 7.21 3.03 3.51
N GLN A 128 5.93 2.79 3.79
CA GLN A 128 5.16 1.73 3.11
C GLN A 128 4.95 2.01 1.62
N THR A 129 4.78 3.28 1.25
CA THR A 129 4.67 3.69 -0.16
C THR A 129 5.96 3.41 -0.92
N VAL A 130 7.11 3.71 -0.32
CA VAL A 130 8.43 3.39 -0.91
C VAL A 130 8.61 1.89 -1.07
N ASN A 131 8.22 1.09 -0.07
CA ASN A 131 8.27 -0.38 -0.15
C ASN A 131 7.39 -0.92 -1.29
N ALA A 132 6.20 -0.35 -1.49
CA ALA A 132 5.31 -0.74 -2.58
C ALA A 132 5.88 -0.38 -3.96
N ILE A 133 6.48 0.83 -4.10
CA ILE A 133 7.18 1.26 -5.32
C ILE A 133 8.30 0.26 -5.67
N THR A 134 9.14 -0.07 -4.69
CA THR A 134 10.23 -1.04 -4.88
C THR A 134 9.71 -2.40 -5.36
N ALA A 135 8.64 -2.91 -4.74
CA ALA A 135 8.07 -4.20 -5.11
C ALA A 135 7.49 -4.22 -6.54
N PHE A 136 6.83 -3.14 -6.98
CA PHE A 136 6.35 -3.05 -8.37
C PHE A 136 7.49 -2.86 -9.35
N GLN A 137 8.52 -2.09 -9.01
CA GLN A 137 9.69 -1.95 -9.87
C GLN A 137 10.41 -3.30 -10.05
N GLU A 138 10.65 -4.05 -8.97
CA GLU A 138 11.21 -5.41 -9.03
C GLU A 138 10.37 -6.34 -9.90
N TYR A 139 9.02 -6.25 -9.82
CA TYR A 139 8.14 -7.05 -10.68
C TYR A 139 8.34 -6.69 -12.16
N ILE A 140 8.34 -5.40 -12.51
CA ILE A 140 8.49 -4.92 -13.89
C ILE A 140 9.85 -5.32 -14.47
N ASP A 141 10.91 -5.23 -13.65
CA ASP A 141 12.28 -5.57 -14.08
C ASP A 141 12.45 -7.08 -14.32
N LEU A 142 11.83 -7.91 -13.47
CA LEU A 142 11.90 -9.36 -13.56
C LEU A 142 10.98 -9.93 -14.66
N TYR A 143 9.87 -9.26 -14.95
CA TYR A 143 8.86 -9.71 -15.91
C TYR A 143 8.53 -8.60 -16.90
N PRO A 144 9.47 -8.26 -17.83
CA PRO A 144 9.27 -7.18 -18.79
C PRO A 144 8.10 -7.41 -19.74
N ASP A 145 7.68 -8.68 -19.92
CA ASP A 145 6.50 -9.08 -20.71
C ASP A 145 5.41 -9.72 -19.83
N GLY A 146 5.46 -9.45 -18.51
CA GLY A 146 4.54 -10.01 -17.53
C GLY A 146 3.09 -9.57 -17.75
N LYS A 147 2.15 -10.46 -17.41
CA LYS A 147 0.71 -10.26 -17.63
C LYS A 147 0.18 -9.00 -16.92
N GLN A 148 0.68 -8.71 -15.72
CA GLN A 148 0.25 -7.58 -14.89
C GLN A 148 1.16 -6.35 -15.02
N LYS A 149 2.06 -6.29 -16.03
CA LYS A 149 3.01 -5.17 -16.21
C LYS A 149 2.31 -3.82 -16.29
N LYS A 150 1.24 -3.71 -17.05
CA LYS A 150 0.50 -2.45 -17.20
C LYS A 150 -0.12 -2.00 -15.88
N ASP A 151 -0.71 -2.93 -15.14
CA ASP A 151 -1.30 -2.64 -13.85
C ASP A 151 -0.23 -2.24 -12.83
N ALA A 152 0.92 -2.93 -12.82
CA ALA A 152 2.06 -2.58 -11.98
C ALA A 152 2.58 -1.18 -12.28
N GLN A 153 2.72 -0.81 -13.56
CA GLN A 153 3.12 0.53 -13.98
C GLN A 153 2.13 1.60 -13.52
N GLN A 154 0.83 1.34 -13.67
CA GLN A 154 -0.20 2.26 -13.21
C GLN A 154 -0.13 2.47 -11.69
N ARG A 155 -0.01 1.39 -10.90
CA ARG A 155 0.13 1.50 -9.43
C ARG A 155 1.40 2.24 -9.03
N LEU A 156 2.48 2.03 -9.76
CA LEU A 156 3.74 2.75 -9.53
C LEU A 156 3.55 4.26 -9.73
N PHE A 157 2.85 4.68 -10.78
CA PHE A 157 2.48 6.09 -10.99
C PHE A 157 1.65 6.66 -9.84
N GLU A 158 0.60 5.94 -9.42
CA GLU A 158 -0.26 6.36 -8.31
C GLU A 158 0.52 6.54 -6.99
N LEU A 159 1.49 5.65 -6.73
CA LEU A 159 2.36 5.74 -5.57
C LEU A 159 3.33 6.91 -5.65
N GLN A 160 3.91 7.17 -6.84
CA GLN A 160 4.76 8.33 -7.07
C GLN A 160 3.98 9.62 -6.87
N ASP A 161 2.77 9.73 -7.44
CA ASP A 161 1.90 10.90 -7.22
C ASP A 161 1.57 11.11 -5.74
N LYS A 162 1.43 10.04 -4.95
CA LYS A 162 1.24 10.12 -3.50
C LYS A 162 2.45 10.77 -2.80
N LEU A 163 3.68 10.42 -3.19
CA LEU A 163 4.91 11.06 -2.67
C LEU A 163 4.97 12.52 -3.06
N VAL A 164 4.68 12.84 -4.34
CA VAL A 164 4.63 14.22 -4.82
C VAL A 164 3.57 15.05 -4.08
N GLN A 165 2.42 14.45 -3.79
CA GLN A 165 1.38 15.11 -3.01
C GLN A 165 1.84 15.43 -1.58
N LYS A 166 2.66 14.58 -0.96
CA LYS A 166 3.29 14.87 0.33
C LYS A 166 4.19 16.10 0.25
N GLU A 167 5.05 16.18 -0.77
CA GLU A 167 5.92 17.34 -0.99
C GLU A 167 5.10 18.62 -1.23
N LEU A 168 3.98 18.51 -1.96
CA LEU A 168 3.08 19.65 -2.15
C LEU A 168 2.47 20.14 -0.84
N TYR A 169 2.05 19.23 0.03
CA TYR A 169 1.55 19.60 1.36
C TYR A 169 2.63 20.25 2.22
N SER A 170 3.87 19.77 2.14
CA SER A 170 5.01 20.36 2.85
C SER A 170 5.31 21.78 2.34
N ALA A 171 5.37 21.97 1.02
CA ALA A 171 5.58 23.28 0.42
C ALA A 171 4.44 24.26 0.76
N GLN A 172 3.19 23.80 0.68
CA GLN A 172 2.03 24.61 1.05
C GLN A 172 2.07 25.01 2.52
N LEU A 173 2.44 24.10 3.42
CA LEU A 173 2.58 24.39 4.84
C LEU A 173 3.63 25.49 5.08
N TYR A 174 4.80 25.40 4.44
CA TYR A 174 5.81 26.46 4.54
C TYR A 174 5.29 27.80 4.03
N TYR A 175 4.57 27.82 2.91
CA TYR A 175 3.94 29.03 2.40
C TYR A 175 2.93 29.62 3.40
N ASP A 176 2.05 28.79 3.96
CA ASP A 176 1.01 29.20 4.91
C ASP A 176 1.60 29.69 6.25
N LEU A 177 2.72 29.11 6.68
CA LEU A 177 3.48 29.58 7.84
C LEU A 177 4.09 30.98 7.60
N GLY A 178 4.53 31.26 6.37
CA GLY A 178 4.99 32.56 5.94
C GLY A 178 5.96 33.23 6.91
N GLN A 179 5.53 34.31 7.55
CA GLN A 179 6.30 35.04 8.55
C GLN A 179 6.21 34.46 9.97
N TYR A 180 5.23 33.60 10.22
CA TYR A 180 5.09 32.96 11.53
C TYR A 180 6.21 31.94 11.72
N PHE A 181 6.93 32.07 12.82
CA PHE A 181 8.01 31.15 13.17
C PHE A 181 9.07 31.00 12.07
N GLY A 182 9.79 32.08 11.77
CA GLY A 182 11.05 31.95 11.04
C GLY A 182 11.87 30.83 11.69
N ASN A 183 12.58 30.03 10.91
CA ASN A 183 13.40 28.93 11.42
C ASN A 183 14.42 29.50 12.41
N CYS A 184 14.03 29.54 13.69
CA CYS A 184 14.68 30.30 14.76
C CYS A 184 16.15 29.91 15.00
N THR A 185 16.55 28.72 14.51
CA THR A 185 17.88 28.17 14.74
C THR A 185 18.94 28.77 13.80
N TYR A 186 18.57 29.21 12.58
CA TYR A 186 19.52 29.68 11.56
C TYR A 186 19.02 30.90 10.76
N GLY A 187 17.97 31.57 11.21
CA GLY A 187 17.45 32.80 10.54
C GLY A 187 16.80 32.53 9.17
N GLY A 188 16.39 31.29 8.87
CA GLY A 188 15.71 30.94 7.62
C GLY A 188 14.29 31.50 7.56
N ASN A 189 13.78 31.68 6.33
CA ASN A 189 12.44 32.17 6.05
C ASN A 189 11.58 30.99 5.52
N ASN A 190 10.33 30.87 5.97
CA ASN A 190 9.44 29.80 5.51
C ASN A 190 9.13 29.89 4.01
N TYR A 191 9.10 31.10 3.42
CA TYR A 191 8.96 31.26 1.97
C TYR A 191 10.16 30.69 1.21
N GLU A 192 11.39 30.84 1.73
CA GLU A 192 12.59 30.23 1.15
C GLU A 192 12.50 28.69 1.26
N ALA A 193 12.05 28.17 2.42
CA ALA A 193 11.81 26.72 2.59
C ALA A 193 10.75 26.19 1.62
N CYS A 194 9.66 26.95 1.39
CA CYS A 194 8.65 26.63 0.38
C CYS A 194 9.26 26.53 -1.03
N ILE A 195 10.06 27.54 -1.42
CA ILE A 195 10.72 27.56 -2.75
C ILE A 195 11.62 26.35 -2.92
N ILE A 196 12.47 26.06 -1.94
CA ILE A 196 13.41 24.93 -1.99
C ILE A 196 12.65 23.62 -2.10
N THR A 197 11.64 23.39 -1.25
CA THR A 197 10.82 22.17 -1.28
C THR A 197 10.12 22.00 -2.63
N ALA A 198 9.49 23.08 -3.13
CA ALA A 198 8.78 23.04 -4.40
C ALA A 198 9.72 22.82 -5.60
N GLN A 199 10.90 23.46 -5.61
CA GLN A 199 11.89 23.28 -6.67
C GLN A 199 12.51 21.89 -6.66
N ASN A 200 12.79 21.31 -5.50
CA ASN A 200 13.23 19.92 -5.38
C ASN A 200 12.18 18.95 -5.93
N ALA A 201 10.91 19.13 -5.55
CA ALA A 201 9.82 18.32 -6.09
C ALA A 201 9.68 18.43 -7.62
N LEU A 202 9.83 19.65 -8.19
CA LEU A 202 9.83 19.87 -9.64
C LEU A 202 10.98 19.17 -10.37
N LYS A 203 12.14 19.07 -9.70
CA LYS A 203 13.33 18.39 -10.24
C LYS A 203 13.21 16.87 -10.13
N ASP A 204 12.77 16.37 -8.97
CA ASP A 204 12.73 14.94 -8.68
C ASP A 204 11.56 14.26 -9.40
N TYR A 205 10.45 15.00 -9.66
CA TYR A 205 9.24 14.48 -10.30
C TYR A 205 8.85 15.32 -11.55
N PRO A 206 9.66 15.31 -12.61
CA PRO A 206 9.49 16.19 -13.76
C PRO A 206 8.20 15.97 -14.55
N TYR A 207 7.57 14.79 -14.42
CA TYR A 207 6.35 14.40 -15.13
C TYR A 207 5.09 14.42 -14.26
N SER A 208 5.16 14.91 -13.01
CA SER A 208 4.01 14.98 -12.13
C SER A 208 2.95 15.94 -12.65
N THR A 209 1.70 15.58 -12.49
CA THR A 209 0.52 16.41 -12.77
C THR A 209 0.41 17.62 -11.83
N LEU A 210 1.16 17.64 -10.73
CA LEU A 210 1.15 18.69 -9.70
C LEU A 210 2.16 19.83 -9.96
N ARG A 211 2.91 19.77 -11.07
CA ARG A 211 3.96 20.78 -11.41
C ARG A 211 3.46 22.20 -11.37
N GLU A 212 2.29 22.48 -11.94
CA GLU A 212 1.69 23.82 -11.96
C GLU A 212 1.50 24.36 -10.55
N LYS A 213 1.00 23.52 -9.62
CA LYS A 213 0.78 23.92 -8.22
C LYS A 213 2.09 24.28 -7.53
N PHE A 214 3.16 23.54 -7.75
CA PHE A 214 4.48 23.88 -7.23
C PHE A 214 5.01 25.18 -7.82
N SER A 215 4.89 25.39 -9.13
CA SER A 215 5.32 26.63 -9.78
C SER A 215 4.59 27.84 -9.24
N VAL A 216 3.30 27.73 -8.99
CA VAL A 216 2.49 28.79 -8.36
C VAL A 216 2.97 29.09 -6.94
N LEU A 217 3.30 28.05 -6.15
CA LEU A 217 3.85 28.25 -4.80
C LEU A 217 5.21 28.93 -4.83
N VAL A 218 6.08 28.56 -5.76
CA VAL A 218 7.39 29.21 -5.95
C VAL A 218 7.20 30.69 -6.28
N MET A 219 6.36 31.02 -7.27
CA MET A 219 6.07 32.39 -7.67
C MET A 219 5.53 33.20 -6.50
N LYS A 220 4.50 32.70 -5.80
CA LYS A 220 3.91 33.38 -4.64
C LYS A 220 4.93 33.62 -3.53
N SER A 221 5.75 32.61 -3.21
CA SER A 221 6.76 32.72 -2.15
C SER A 221 7.85 33.74 -2.51
N LYS A 222 8.30 33.76 -3.77
CA LYS A 222 9.25 34.79 -4.25
C LYS A 222 8.67 36.18 -4.19
N PHE A 223 7.38 36.35 -4.54
CA PHE A 223 6.68 37.61 -4.44
C PHE A 223 6.63 38.14 -3.00
N GLU A 224 6.27 37.28 -2.03
CA GLU A 224 6.27 37.63 -0.61
C GLU A 224 7.67 38.05 -0.10
N LEU A 225 8.71 37.28 -0.51
CA LEU A 225 10.10 37.63 -0.20
C LEU A 225 10.52 38.98 -0.81
N ALA A 226 10.08 39.30 -2.02
CA ALA A 226 10.34 40.59 -2.65
C ALA A 226 9.70 41.75 -1.87
N GLN A 227 8.44 41.57 -1.41
CA GLN A 227 7.75 42.58 -0.59
C GLN A 227 8.49 42.88 0.72
N GLN A 228 9.08 41.85 1.35
CA GLN A 228 9.79 41.97 2.62
C GLN A 228 11.23 42.47 2.48
N SER A 229 11.70 42.66 1.26
CA SER A 229 13.08 43.07 0.97
C SER A 229 13.32 44.55 1.24
N VAL A 230 14.59 44.90 1.47
CA VAL A 230 15.04 46.27 1.47
C VAL A 230 14.84 46.91 0.08
N GLU A 231 14.55 48.20 0.03
CA GLU A 231 14.17 48.90 -1.21
C GLU A 231 15.15 48.67 -2.38
N GLU A 232 16.45 48.62 -2.08
CA GLU A 232 17.50 48.41 -3.08
C GLU A 232 17.41 47.05 -3.81
N LYS A 233 16.84 46.03 -3.18
CA LYS A 233 16.71 44.70 -3.72
C LYS A 233 15.30 44.34 -4.20
N LYS A 234 14.30 45.18 -3.93
CA LYS A 234 12.91 44.89 -4.28
C LYS A 234 12.70 44.68 -5.76
N LEU A 235 13.21 45.60 -6.60
CA LEU A 235 13.00 45.54 -8.04
C LEU A 235 13.55 44.26 -8.65
N GLU A 236 14.78 43.88 -8.30
CA GLU A 236 15.41 42.64 -8.77
C GLU A 236 14.61 41.41 -8.36
N ARG A 237 14.16 41.36 -7.09
CA ARG A 237 13.39 40.21 -6.56
C ARG A 237 11.98 40.08 -7.14
N PHE A 238 11.32 41.21 -7.48
CA PHE A 238 10.04 41.19 -8.19
C PHE A 238 10.20 40.74 -9.64
N GLN A 239 11.34 40.99 -10.27
CA GLN A 239 11.65 40.49 -11.61
C GLN A 239 11.94 38.96 -11.62
N ASP A 240 12.47 38.44 -10.51
CA ASP A 240 12.73 37.00 -10.33
C ASP A 240 11.46 36.19 -9.91
N ALA A 241 10.44 36.86 -9.42
CA ALA A 241 9.18 36.22 -8.97
C ALA A 241 8.25 35.92 -10.13
#